data_6019e3b06ad8d62603c1fdbd554a76f5
#
_entry.id   6019e3b06ad8d62603c1fdbd554a76f5
#
_cell.length_a   1.000
_cell.length_b   1.000
_cell.length_c   1.000
_cell.angle_alpha   90.00
_cell.angle_beta   90.00
_cell.angle_gamma   90.00
#
_symmetry.space_group_name_H-M   'P 1'
#
loop_
_entity.id
_entity.type
_entity.pdbx_description
1 polymer ?
#
loop_
_entity_poly.entity_id
_entity_poly.type
_entity_poly.pdbx_seq_one_letter_code
_entity_poly.pdbx_strand_id
1 'polypeptide(L)'
;ENVANDWMKLRQRMMTLLQEEAELEEIVKMVGMDALSPGDRLKMEAARSIREDFLHQNSFHEIDTYTSLEKQHNMMRLVLAFYDAGLDALKQGADINDIVKLPVREQIGRYKYTKEDQLAAEYEKVTRQLAAETAELLGKEGL
;
A
#
# COMPACT_ATOMS: atom_id res chain seq x y z
N GLU A 1 -17.90 -16.70 3.02
CA GLU A 1 -17.53 -16.87 4.40
C GLU A 1 -16.08 -16.44 4.65
N ASN A 2 -15.13 -17.10 3.97
CA ASN A 2 -13.74 -16.71 4.09
C ASN A 2 -13.49 -15.33 3.52
N VAL A 3 -14.25 -14.98 2.49
CA VAL A 3 -14.12 -13.66 1.88
C VAL A 3 -14.56 -12.57 2.86
N ALA A 4 -15.65 -12.82 3.58
CA ALA A 4 -16.13 -11.84 4.55
C ALA A 4 -15.13 -11.64 5.69
N ASN A 5 -14.54 -12.74 6.19
CA ASN A 5 -13.55 -12.65 7.26
C ASN A 5 -12.30 -11.92 6.78
N ASP A 6 -11.86 -12.23 5.56
CA ASP A 6 -10.69 -11.59 4.99
C ASP A 6 -10.94 -10.09 4.81
N TRP A 7 -12.12 -9.74 4.31
CA TRP A 7 -12.49 -8.35 4.13
C TRP A 7 -12.42 -7.57 5.43
N MET A 8 -12.97 -8.14 6.50
CA MET A 8 -12.98 -7.46 7.79
C MET A 8 -11.58 -7.30 8.35
N LYS A 9 -10.74 -8.30 8.19
CA LYS A 9 -9.35 -8.21 8.66
C LYS A 9 -8.58 -7.14 7.90
N LEU A 10 -8.74 -7.12 6.58
CA LEU A 10 -8.05 -6.12 5.77
C LEU A 10 -8.52 -4.72 6.12
N ARG A 11 -9.83 -4.56 6.27
CA ARG A 11 -10.37 -3.25 6.62
C ARG A 11 -9.87 -2.79 7.97
N GLN A 12 -9.79 -3.69 8.93
CA GLN A 12 -9.30 -3.35 10.26
C GLN A 12 -7.84 -2.93 10.21
N ARG A 13 -7.04 -3.63 9.42
CA ARG A 13 -5.64 -3.25 9.27
C ARG A 13 -5.51 -1.86 8.65
N MET A 14 -6.35 -1.56 7.64
CA MET A 14 -6.31 -0.24 7.03
C MET A 14 -6.68 0.85 8.02
N MET A 15 -7.73 0.61 8.83
CA MET A 15 -8.12 1.59 9.82
C MET A 15 -7.04 1.82 10.86
N THR A 16 -6.36 0.74 11.25
CA THR A 16 -5.26 0.85 12.20
C THR A 16 -4.13 1.69 11.63
N LEU A 17 -3.78 1.47 10.35
CA LEU A 17 -2.73 2.25 9.71
C LEU A 17 -3.10 3.73 9.66
N LEU A 18 -4.34 4.03 9.33
CA LEU A 18 -4.78 5.43 9.27
C LEU A 18 -4.72 6.09 10.64
N GLN A 19 -5.10 5.34 11.66
CA GLN A 19 -5.06 5.87 13.01
C GLN A 19 -3.62 6.12 13.45
N GLU A 20 -2.74 5.18 13.15
CA GLU A 20 -1.33 5.33 13.51
C GLU A 20 -0.67 6.45 12.72
N GLU A 21 -1.10 6.65 11.47
CA GLU A 21 -0.58 7.77 10.70
C GLU A 21 -0.89 9.10 11.40
N ALA A 22 -2.10 9.24 11.91
CA ALA A 22 -2.47 10.47 12.59
C ALA A 22 -1.57 10.73 13.78
N GLU A 23 -1.24 9.69 14.54
CA GLU A 23 -0.35 9.82 15.68
C GLU A 23 1.06 10.20 15.24
N LEU A 24 1.54 9.60 14.17
CA LEU A 24 2.88 9.91 13.66
C LEU A 24 2.96 11.33 13.10
N GLU A 25 1.87 11.82 12.52
CA GLU A 25 1.87 13.18 12.00
C GLU A 25 2.09 14.21 13.11
N GLU A 26 1.59 13.94 14.31
CA GLU A 26 1.83 14.83 15.42
C GLU A 26 3.31 14.90 15.76
N ILE A 27 3.99 13.75 15.70
CA ILE A 27 5.43 13.70 15.94
C ILE A 27 6.18 14.48 14.87
N VAL A 28 5.78 14.29 13.61
CA VAL A 28 6.44 14.99 12.50
C VAL A 28 6.30 16.50 12.64
N LYS A 29 5.13 16.97 13.07
CA LYS A 29 4.93 18.39 13.28
C LYS A 29 5.84 18.95 14.33
N MET A 30 6.18 18.16 15.34
CA MET A 30 6.99 18.64 16.45
C MET A 30 8.47 18.54 16.20
N VAL A 31 8.93 17.44 15.60
CA VAL A 31 10.36 17.18 15.50
C VAL A 31 10.84 16.85 14.09
N GLY A 32 9.92 16.78 13.14
CA GLY A 32 10.30 16.56 11.74
C GLY A 32 10.29 15.11 11.34
N MET A 33 10.34 14.91 10.02
CA MET A 33 10.22 13.58 9.42
C MET A 33 11.41 12.68 9.77
N ASP A 34 12.59 13.30 9.97
CA ASP A 34 13.79 12.53 10.24
C ASP A 34 13.75 11.83 11.60
N ALA A 35 12.83 12.23 12.47
CA ALA A 35 12.70 11.59 13.77
C ALA A 35 12.02 10.22 13.69
N LEU A 36 11.38 9.92 12.56
CA LEU A 36 10.66 8.66 12.41
C LEU A 36 11.61 7.52 12.05
N SER A 37 11.34 6.35 12.61
CA SER A 37 12.05 5.15 12.21
C SER A 37 11.66 4.79 10.78
N PRO A 38 12.47 3.97 10.08
CA PRO A 38 12.09 3.53 8.75
C PRO A 38 10.74 2.82 8.72
N GLY A 39 10.45 2.00 9.73
CA GLY A 39 9.16 1.33 9.80
C GLY A 39 8.00 2.30 9.92
N ASP A 40 8.18 3.36 10.71
CA ASP A 40 7.14 4.36 10.85
C ASP A 40 6.97 5.17 9.57
N ARG A 41 8.06 5.46 8.87
CA ARG A 41 7.96 6.13 7.59
C ARG A 41 7.20 5.29 6.57
N LEU A 42 7.48 3.98 6.55
CA LEU A 42 6.75 3.09 5.66
C LEU A 42 5.27 3.06 6.02
N LYS A 43 4.98 3.06 7.30
CA LYS A 43 3.59 3.09 7.78
C LYS A 43 2.87 4.32 7.27
N MET A 44 3.52 5.48 7.34
CA MET A 44 2.92 6.71 6.84
C MET A 44 2.71 6.68 5.33
N GLU A 45 3.65 6.08 4.60
CA GLU A 45 3.49 5.97 3.16
C GLU A 45 2.34 5.05 2.78
N ALA A 46 2.19 3.93 3.49
CA ALA A 46 1.07 3.03 3.23
C ALA A 46 -0.26 3.71 3.55
N ALA A 47 -0.32 4.42 4.67
CA ALA A 47 -1.54 5.12 5.05
C ALA A 47 -1.88 6.19 4.04
N ARG A 48 -0.87 6.88 3.52
CA ARG A 48 -1.10 7.90 2.50
C ARG A 48 -1.69 7.28 1.23
N SER A 49 -1.18 6.12 0.84
CA SER A 49 -1.73 5.41 -0.31
C SER A 49 -3.20 5.06 -0.09
N ILE A 50 -3.53 4.63 1.11
CA ILE A 50 -4.93 4.33 1.44
C ILE A 50 -5.80 5.57 1.28
N ARG A 51 -5.35 6.70 1.81
CA ARG A 51 -6.12 7.92 1.71
C ARG A 51 -6.31 8.37 0.27
N GLU A 52 -5.24 8.32 -0.51
CA GLU A 52 -5.31 8.80 -1.88
C GLU A 52 -6.09 7.87 -2.78
N ASP A 53 -5.97 6.57 -2.56
CA ASP A 53 -6.58 5.61 -3.47
C ASP A 53 -8.02 5.25 -3.11
N PHE A 54 -8.38 5.34 -1.84
CA PHE A 54 -9.72 4.97 -1.39
C PHE A 54 -10.58 6.16 -0.99
N LEU A 55 -10.02 7.09 -0.22
CA LEU A 55 -10.84 8.12 0.39
C LEU A 55 -11.09 9.29 -0.54
N HIS A 56 -10.24 9.50 -1.52
CA HIS A 56 -10.38 10.63 -2.44
C HIS A 56 -11.05 10.28 -3.75
N GLN A 57 -11.17 8.99 -4.08
CA GLN A 57 -11.64 8.62 -5.41
C GLN A 57 -13.07 9.06 -5.68
N ASN A 58 -13.90 9.16 -4.66
CA ASN A 58 -15.30 9.52 -4.85
C ASN A 58 -15.53 11.01 -5.06
N SER A 59 -14.49 11.81 -4.92
CA SER A 59 -14.65 13.26 -4.96
C SER A 59 -14.62 13.83 -6.36
N PHE A 60 -13.97 13.17 -7.30
CA PHE A 60 -13.63 13.81 -8.56
C PHE A 60 -14.00 13.03 -9.81
N HIS A 61 -14.34 11.77 -9.72
CA HIS A 61 -14.59 10.95 -10.90
C HIS A 61 -15.83 10.13 -10.75
N GLU A 62 -16.72 10.24 -11.74
CA GLU A 62 -17.91 9.42 -11.75
C GLU A 62 -17.62 7.94 -11.85
N ILE A 63 -16.51 7.61 -12.49
CA ILE A 63 -16.09 6.21 -12.63
C ILE A 63 -15.92 5.56 -11.27
N ASP A 64 -15.40 6.30 -10.32
CA ASP A 64 -15.11 5.76 -9.01
C ASP A 64 -16.36 5.44 -8.21
N THR A 65 -17.49 6.01 -8.62
CA THR A 65 -18.76 5.76 -7.95
C THR A 65 -19.17 4.30 -8.07
N TYR A 66 -18.68 3.60 -9.08
CA TYR A 66 -19.07 2.23 -9.37
C TYR A 66 -17.98 1.22 -9.15
N THR A 67 -17.05 1.54 -8.26
CA THR A 67 -15.98 0.61 -7.92
C THR A 67 -16.59 -0.63 -7.26
N SER A 68 -16.36 -1.79 -7.87
CA SER A 68 -16.92 -3.03 -7.37
C SER A 68 -16.29 -3.44 -6.04
N LEU A 69 -16.96 -4.33 -5.33
CA LEU A 69 -16.40 -4.87 -4.08
C LEU A 69 -15.12 -5.65 -4.37
N GLU A 70 -15.08 -6.38 -5.49
CA GLU A 70 -13.87 -7.10 -5.85
C GLU A 70 -12.70 -6.15 -6.06
N LYS A 71 -12.93 -5.05 -6.77
CA LYS A 71 -11.87 -4.09 -7.01
C LYS A 71 -11.40 -3.47 -5.68
N GLN A 72 -12.34 -3.09 -4.82
CA GLN A 72 -11.98 -2.52 -3.54
C GLN A 72 -11.17 -3.49 -2.69
N HIS A 73 -11.58 -4.75 -2.69
CA HIS A 73 -10.89 -5.78 -1.94
C HIS A 73 -9.46 -5.94 -2.46
N ASN A 74 -9.29 -5.98 -3.77
CA ASN A 74 -7.97 -6.12 -4.36
C ASN A 74 -7.10 -4.89 -4.09
N MET A 75 -7.69 -3.70 -4.12
CA MET A 75 -6.93 -2.50 -3.79
C MET A 75 -6.39 -2.55 -2.36
N MET A 76 -7.23 -2.97 -1.41
CA MET A 76 -6.76 -3.11 -0.04
C MET A 76 -5.64 -4.12 0.07
N ARG A 77 -5.80 -5.26 -0.60
CA ARG A 77 -4.79 -6.31 -0.54
C ARG A 77 -3.47 -5.84 -1.12
N LEU A 78 -3.51 -5.07 -2.21
CA LEU A 78 -2.28 -4.59 -2.84
C LEU A 78 -1.53 -3.59 -1.95
N VAL A 79 -2.25 -2.66 -1.34
CA VAL A 79 -1.59 -1.69 -0.46
C VAL A 79 -0.98 -2.41 0.75
N LEU A 80 -1.72 -3.34 1.34
CA LEU A 80 -1.21 -4.06 2.50
C LEU A 80 -0.08 -5.00 2.12
N ALA A 81 -0.14 -5.59 0.93
CA ALA A 81 0.96 -6.43 0.44
C ALA A 81 2.23 -5.60 0.28
N PHE A 82 2.11 -4.38 -0.24
CA PHE A 82 3.26 -3.51 -0.35
C PHE A 82 3.83 -3.19 1.03
N TYR A 83 2.97 -2.88 1.98
CA TYR A 83 3.41 -2.57 3.33
C TYR A 83 4.13 -3.75 3.96
N ASP A 84 3.54 -4.95 3.84
CA ASP A 84 4.15 -6.14 4.41
C ASP A 84 5.49 -6.47 3.74
N ALA A 85 5.54 -6.35 2.42
CA ALA A 85 6.79 -6.59 1.69
C ALA A 85 7.85 -5.57 2.08
N GLY A 86 7.45 -4.32 2.27
CA GLY A 86 8.36 -3.28 2.69
C GLY A 86 8.92 -3.51 4.09
N LEU A 87 8.06 -3.93 5.02
CA LEU A 87 8.51 -4.25 6.37
C LEU A 87 9.54 -5.38 6.34
N ASP A 88 9.25 -6.41 5.54
CA ASP A 88 10.18 -7.53 5.43
C ASP A 88 11.50 -7.07 4.84
N ALA A 89 11.45 -6.22 3.81
CA ALA A 89 12.67 -5.70 3.21
C ALA A 89 13.49 -4.89 4.21
N LEU A 90 12.82 -4.08 5.02
CA LEU A 90 13.53 -3.33 6.05
C LEU A 90 14.25 -4.25 7.04
N LYS A 91 13.60 -5.35 7.42
CA LYS A 91 14.21 -6.31 8.33
C LYS A 91 15.46 -6.92 7.71
N GLN A 92 15.52 -7.00 6.40
CA GLN A 92 16.65 -7.59 5.70
C GLN A 92 17.69 -6.55 5.29
N GLY A 93 17.52 -5.30 5.70
CA GLY A 93 18.54 -4.29 5.54
C GLY A 93 18.32 -3.29 4.42
N ALA A 94 17.17 -3.35 3.74
CA ALA A 94 16.89 -2.41 2.66
C ALA A 94 16.66 -1.00 3.21
N ASP A 95 16.97 -0.01 2.39
CA ASP A 95 16.78 1.40 2.75
C ASP A 95 15.34 1.80 2.49
N ILE A 96 14.74 2.50 3.45
CA ILE A 96 13.36 2.96 3.30
C ILE A 96 13.19 3.84 2.06
N ASN A 97 14.18 4.64 1.73
CA ASN A 97 14.07 5.51 0.57
C ASN A 97 13.95 4.72 -0.73
N ASP A 98 14.60 3.57 -0.81
CA ASP A 98 14.49 2.72 -1.98
C ASP A 98 13.14 2.02 -2.04
N ILE A 99 12.62 1.64 -0.87
CA ILE A 99 11.32 0.96 -0.82
C ILE A 99 10.21 1.88 -1.28
N VAL A 100 10.20 3.12 -0.82
CA VAL A 100 9.11 4.03 -1.16
C VAL A 100 9.17 4.50 -2.60
N LYS A 101 10.28 4.27 -3.29
CA LYS A 101 10.45 4.64 -4.69
C LYS A 101 10.22 3.50 -5.65
N LEU A 102 9.84 2.32 -5.16
CA LEU A 102 9.62 1.18 -6.05
C LEU A 102 8.54 1.50 -7.08
N PRO A 103 8.80 1.21 -8.37
CA PRO A 103 7.82 1.53 -9.41
C PRO A 103 6.46 0.87 -9.21
N VAL A 104 6.41 -0.26 -8.52
CA VAL A 104 5.15 -0.95 -8.29
C VAL A 104 4.15 -0.09 -7.53
N ARG A 105 4.62 0.89 -6.76
CA ARG A 105 3.71 1.76 -6.03
C ARG A 105 2.79 2.52 -6.96
N GLU A 106 3.32 2.96 -8.10
CA GLU A 106 2.48 3.65 -9.08
C GLU A 106 1.44 2.70 -9.65
N GLN A 107 1.84 1.46 -9.91
CA GLN A 107 0.89 0.48 -10.44
C GLN A 107 -0.20 0.15 -9.44
N ILE A 108 0.15 0.09 -8.17
CA ILE A 108 -0.86 -0.13 -7.13
C ILE A 108 -1.86 1.03 -7.11
N GLY A 109 -1.37 2.26 -7.19
CA GLY A 109 -2.25 3.41 -7.22
C GLY A 109 -3.15 3.47 -8.45
N ARG A 110 -2.69 2.93 -9.57
CA ARG A 110 -3.44 2.94 -10.80
C ARG A 110 -4.41 1.77 -10.92
N TYR A 111 -4.35 0.81 -10.02
CA TYR A 111 -5.21 -0.35 -10.09
C TYR A 111 -6.70 0.05 -10.09
N LYS A 112 -7.05 1.14 -9.45
CA LYS A 112 -8.44 1.60 -9.37
C LYS A 112 -9.02 1.91 -10.75
N TYR A 113 -8.19 2.11 -11.75
CA TYR A 113 -8.65 2.37 -13.11
C TYR A 113 -8.77 1.11 -13.96
N THR A 114 -8.50 -0.05 -13.39
CA THR A 114 -8.58 -1.32 -14.11
C THR A 114 -10.02 -1.65 -14.47
N LYS A 115 -10.23 -2.16 -15.68
CA LYS A 115 -11.56 -2.57 -16.11
C LYS A 115 -12.01 -3.79 -15.35
N GLU A 116 -13.33 -3.88 -15.13
CA GLU A 116 -13.88 -4.94 -14.30
C GLU A 116 -13.54 -6.34 -14.81
N ASP A 117 -13.49 -6.53 -16.11
CA ASP A 117 -13.18 -7.84 -16.65
C ASP A 117 -11.69 -8.17 -16.63
N GLN A 118 -10.86 -7.27 -16.14
CA GLN A 118 -9.43 -7.49 -16.08
C GLN A 118 -8.88 -7.43 -14.67
N LEU A 119 -9.75 -7.39 -13.68
CA LEU A 119 -9.32 -7.22 -12.30
C LEU A 119 -8.39 -8.33 -11.82
N ALA A 120 -8.73 -9.58 -12.10
CA ALA A 120 -7.91 -10.70 -11.63
C ALA A 120 -6.55 -10.73 -12.32
N ALA A 121 -6.52 -10.48 -13.62
CA ALA A 121 -5.26 -10.51 -14.36
C ALA A 121 -4.35 -9.38 -13.92
N GLU A 122 -4.89 -8.20 -13.75
CA GLU A 122 -4.10 -7.05 -13.35
C GLU A 122 -3.60 -7.20 -11.91
N TYR A 123 -4.46 -7.73 -11.04
CA TYR A 123 -4.05 -7.97 -9.66
C TYR A 123 -2.85 -8.91 -9.60
N GLU A 124 -2.89 -9.98 -10.38
CA GLU A 124 -1.80 -10.94 -10.41
C GLU A 124 -0.53 -10.31 -10.97
N LYS A 125 -0.69 -9.49 -12.01
CA LYS A 125 0.45 -8.81 -12.62
C LYS A 125 1.13 -7.89 -11.62
N VAL A 126 0.36 -7.09 -10.90
CA VAL A 126 0.93 -6.16 -9.93
C VAL A 126 1.56 -6.90 -8.77
N THR A 127 0.93 -7.99 -8.33
CA THR A 127 1.50 -8.80 -7.26
C THR A 127 2.85 -9.39 -7.65
N ARG A 128 2.97 -9.87 -8.89
CA ARG A 128 4.23 -10.40 -9.37
C ARG A 128 5.28 -9.30 -9.48
N GLN A 129 4.86 -8.11 -9.92
CA GLN A 129 5.78 -6.99 -10.02
C GLN A 129 6.33 -6.62 -8.65
N LEU A 130 5.46 -6.60 -7.65
CA LEU A 130 5.90 -6.31 -6.29
C LEU A 130 6.93 -7.31 -5.82
N ALA A 131 6.67 -8.59 -6.04
CA ALA A 131 7.60 -9.63 -5.62
C ALA A 131 8.94 -9.51 -6.35
N ALA A 132 8.89 -9.24 -7.64
CA ALA A 132 10.11 -9.12 -8.43
C ALA A 132 10.94 -7.91 -8.00
N GLU A 133 10.28 -6.78 -7.78
CA GLU A 133 11.00 -5.57 -7.41
C GLU A 133 11.62 -5.66 -6.03
N THR A 134 10.90 -6.28 -5.08
CA THR A 134 11.48 -6.44 -3.75
C THR A 134 12.62 -7.45 -3.75
N ALA A 135 12.51 -8.51 -4.54
CA ALA A 135 13.60 -9.46 -4.66
C ALA A 135 14.84 -8.81 -5.26
N GLU A 136 14.65 -7.98 -6.28
CA GLU A 136 15.77 -7.28 -6.90
C GLU A 136 16.41 -6.31 -5.91
N LEU A 137 15.59 -5.60 -5.18
CA LEU A 137 16.10 -4.67 -4.17
C LEU A 137 16.93 -5.39 -3.12
N LEU A 138 16.44 -6.54 -2.62
CA LEU A 138 17.15 -7.30 -1.62
C LEU A 138 18.43 -7.92 -2.19
N GLY A 139 18.42 -8.27 -3.47
CA GLY A 139 19.62 -8.77 -4.10
C GLY A 139 20.74 -7.75 -4.14
N LYS A 140 20.39 -6.49 -4.35
CA LYS A 140 21.37 -5.41 -4.34
C LYS A 140 21.86 -5.13 -2.92
N GLU A 141 20.94 -5.09 -1.97
CA GLU A 141 21.29 -4.73 -0.60
C GLU A 141 21.95 -5.87 0.15
N GLY A 142 21.58 -7.09 -0.21
CA GLY A 142 22.08 -8.27 0.49
C GLY A 142 23.48 -8.67 0.11
N LEU A 143 24.05 -8.02 -0.86
CA LEU A 143 25.41 -8.30 -1.28
C LEU A 143 26.37 -7.30 -0.68
#